data_b81b1fe2c81fe21585ac30cbd0be36b3
#
_entry.id   b81b1fe2c81fe21585ac30cbd0be36b3
#
_cell.length_a   1.000
_cell.length_b   1.000
_cell.length_c   1.000
_cell.angle_alpha   90.00
_cell.angle_beta   90.00
_cell.angle_gamma   90.00
#
_symmetry.space_group_name_H-M   'P 1'
#
loop_
_entity.id
_entity.type
_entity.pdbx_description
1 polymer ?
#
loop_
_entity_poly.entity_id
_entity_poly.type
_entity_poly.pdbx_seq_one_letter_code
_entity_poly.pdbx_strand_id
1 'polypeptide(L)'
;VARALTGWRDQGYNTVDANTKVGSFFRISSHDTKTKKLSHRFDNREITNGFDKEHETVVDIIFSKSEVARFICRKLYRWFVYYEISADVEQNVIRPMADILIQNNYEIKPALRALLQSEHFFDALNIGPMIKNPLDFSINFIKQIGWSALNAADLANRHRAFNTLFREVSNQQMVYFDPPDVAGWKAYYQEPAFYRIWV
;
A
#
# COMPACT_ATOMS: atom_id res chain seq x y z
N VAL A 1 -16.46 -2.14 12.40
CA VAL A 1 -16.00 -1.30 11.27
C VAL A 1 -16.97 -1.43 10.09
N ALA A 2 -17.21 -2.63 9.52
CA ALA A 2 -18.07 -2.79 8.34
C ALA A 2 -19.44 -2.11 8.45
N ARG A 3 -20.11 -2.20 9.62
CA ARG A 3 -21.40 -1.53 9.87
C ARG A 3 -21.34 0.00 9.78
N ALA A 4 -20.21 0.61 10.16
CA ALA A 4 -20.00 2.05 10.04
C ALA A 4 -19.77 2.52 8.60
N LEU A 5 -19.40 1.60 7.70
CA LEU A 5 -19.17 1.88 6.29
C LEU A 5 -20.38 1.56 5.40
N THR A 6 -21.48 1.08 5.98
CA THR A 6 -22.71 0.84 5.22
C THR A 6 -23.33 2.15 4.72
N GLY A 7 -24.12 2.09 3.66
CA GLY A 7 -24.79 3.26 3.08
C GLY A 7 -24.05 3.89 1.90
N TRP A 8 -22.75 3.72 1.80
CA TRP A 8 -21.96 4.20 0.66
C TRP A 8 -22.22 3.34 -0.59
N ARG A 9 -22.43 4.00 -1.71
CA ARG A 9 -22.71 3.40 -3.02
C ARG A 9 -21.85 4.07 -4.09
N ASP A 10 -21.55 3.31 -5.12
CA ASP A 10 -20.92 3.81 -6.34
C ASP A 10 -21.94 4.58 -7.19
N GLN A 11 -21.43 5.53 -7.98
CA GLN A 11 -22.17 6.28 -8.96
C GLN A 11 -21.39 6.31 -10.26
N GLY A 12 -22.08 6.01 -11.37
CA GLY A 12 -21.51 6.13 -12.71
C GLY A 12 -20.52 5.04 -13.11
N TYR A 13 -20.27 4.04 -12.30
CA TYR A 13 -19.24 3.02 -12.54
C TYR A 13 -19.58 2.11 -13.74
N ASN A 14 -20.85 1.84 -13.98
CA ASN A 14 -21.34 0.96 -15.07
C ASN A 14 -21.90 1.75 -16.25
N THR A 15 -21.63 3.03 -16.35
CA THR A 15 -22.15 3.89 -17.40
C THR A 15 -21.07 4.12 -18.46
N VAL A 16 -21.40 3.84 -19.73
CA VAL A 16 -20.46 3.99 -20.86
C VAL A 16 -20.41 5.44 -21.38
N ASP A 17 -21.14 6.35 -20.76
CA ASP A 17 -21.17 7.76 -21.16
C ASP A 17 -19.91 8.47 -20.65
N ALA A 18 -19.12 9.02 -21.58
CA ALA A 18 -17.90 9.76 -21.30
C ALA A 18 -18.11 11.03 -20.42
N ASN A 19 -19.33 11.51 -20.31
CA ASN A 19 -19.69 12.67 -19.48
C ASN A 19 -20.15 12.28 -18.07
N THR A 20 -20.34 11.00 -17.79
CA THR A 20 -20.75 10.54 -16.47
C THR A 20 -19.59 10.59 -15.50
N LYS A 21 -19.71 11.40 -14.45
CA LYS A 21 -18.73 11.46 -13.38
C LYS A 21 -18.83 10.18 -12.52
N VAL A 22 -17.73 9.45 -12.45
CA VAL A 22 -17.59 8.35 -11.51
C VAL A 22 -17.38 8.92 -10.10
N GLY A 23 -18.10 8.39 -9.13
CA GLY A 23 -18.01 8.87 -7.76
C GLY A 23 -18.71 7.94 -6.78
N SER A 24 -18.94 8.45 -5.57
CA SER A 24 -19.70 7.78 -4.53
C SER A 24 -20.75 8.70 -3.94
N PHE A 25 -21.82 8.12 -3.40
CA PHE A 25 -22.84 8.84 -2.66
C PHE A 25 -23.31 8.03 -1.45
N PHE A 26 -23.83 8.72 -0.45
CA PHE A 26 -24.36 8.08 0.73
C PHE A 26 -25.88 7.92 0.64
N ARG A 27 -26.37 6.68 0.87
CA ARG A 27 -27.80 6.35 0.94
C ARG A 27 -28.20 5.97 2.36
N ILE A 28 -28.90 6.83 3.05
CA ILE A 28 -29.31 6.64 4.44
C ILE A 28 -30.15 5.36 4.65
N SER A 29 -31.02 5.00 3.72
CA SER A 29 -31.86 3.79 3.83
C SER A 29 -31.07 2.47 3.76
N SER A 30 -29.80 2.52 3.37
CA SER A 30 -28.87 1.38 3.31
C SER A 30 -27.84 1.43 4.44
N HIS A 31 -27.94 2.39 5.35
CA HIS A 31 -27.01 2.56 6.45
C HIS A 31 -27.53 1.90 7.73
N ASP A 32 -26.63 1.27 8.47
CA ASP A 32 -26.92 0.74 9.80
C ASP A 32 -26.89 1.88 10.84
N THR A 33 -28.06 2.28 11.30
CA THR A 33 -28.22 3.41 12.25
C THR A 33 -28.01 3.04 13.72
N LYS A 34 -27.75 1.75 14.04
CA LYS A 34 -27.54 1.31 15.41
C LYS A 34 -26.13 1.67 15.90
N THR A 35 -25.96 1.85 17.20
CA THR A 35 -24.64 2.02 17.82
C THR A 35 -23.71 0.85 17.49
N LYS A 36 -22.47 1.16 17.09
CA LYS A 36 -21.44 0.20 16.72
C LYS A 36 -20.38 0.19 17.81
N LYS A 37 -20.24 -0.93 18.51
CA LYS A 37 -19.19 -1.14 19.50
C LYS A 37 -17.97 -1.78 18.84
N LEU A 38 -16.82 -1.17 19.00
CA LEU A 38 -15.54 -1.72 18.56
C LEU A 38 -14.98 -2.68 19.64
N SER A 39 -14.01 -3.50 19.25
CA SER A 39 -13.38 -4.47 20.15
C SER A 39 -12.51 -3.78 21.22
N HIS A 40 -12.08 -4.58 22.22
CA HIS A 40 -11.14 -4.13 23.26
C HIS A 40 -9.83 -3.56 22.69
N ARG A 41 -9.41 -3.98 21.49
CA ARG A 41 -8.23 -3.42 20.80
C ARG A 41 -8.39 -1.94 20.45
N PHE A 42 -9.62 -1.46 20.39
CA PHE A 42 -10.00 -0.07 20.19
C PHE A 42 -10.70 0.51 21.43
N ASP A 43 -10.29 0.04 22.63
CA ASP A 43 -10.77 0.50 23.93
C ASP A 43 -12.29 0.38 24.09
N ASN A 44 -12.94 -0.56 23.41
CA ASN A 44 -14.38 -0.75 23.36
C ASN A 44 -15.15 0.54 22.98
N ARG A 45 -14.52 1.43 22.21
CA ARG A 45 -15.15 2.68 21.76
C ARG A 45 -16.44 2.39 21.00
N GLU A 46 -17.41 3.28 21.20
CA GLU A 46 -18.70 3.22 20.53
C GLU A 46 -18.81 4.33 19.50
N ILE A 47 -19.38 4.00 18.35
CA ILE A 47 -19.74 4.95 17.30
C ILE A 47 -21.25 5.04 17.30
N THR A 48 -21.76 6.21 17.66
CA THR A 48 -23.18 6.53 17.54
C THR A 48 -23.52 6.90 16.11
N ASN A 49 -24.82 6.94 15.79
CA ASN A 49 -25.26 7.21 14.43
C ASN A 49 -24.85 8.62 13.96
N GLY A 50 -23.77 8.68 13.18
CA GLY A 50 -23.21 9.87 12.54
C GLY A 50 -23.45 9.91 11.03
N PHE A 51 -24.27 8.98 10.52
CA PHE A 51 -24.62 8.85 9.11
C PHE A 51 -23.38 8.73 8.20
N ASP A 52 -23.24 9.62 7.24
CA ASP A 52 -22.13 9.66 6.28
C ASP A 52 -20.77 9.99 6.90
N LYS A 53 -20.73 10.45 8.17
CA LYS A 53 -19.50 10.79 8.89
C LYS A 53 -18.91 9.67 9.74
N GLU A 54 -19.58 8.52 9.85
CA GLU A 54 -19.07 7.43 10.68
C GLU A 54 -17.72 6.86 10.20
N HIS A 55 -17.43 6.92 8.91
CA HIS A 55 -16.14 6.50 8.38
C HIS A 55 -14.99 7.40 8.90
N GLU A 56 -15.21 8.71 9.03
CA GLU A 56 -14.25 9.64 9.61
C GLU A 56 -13.97 9.26 11.07
N THR A 57 -15.02 8.99 11.85
CA THR A 57 -14.88 8.53 13.24
C THR A 57 -14.09 7.23 13.35
N VAL A 58 -14.30 6.27 12.43
CA VAL A 58 -13.50 5.03 12.39
C VAL A 58 -12.03 5.34 12.15
N VAL A 59 -11.73 6.21 11.20
CA VAL A 59 -10.35 6.62 10.88
C VAL A 59 -9.71 7.29 12.11
N ASP A 60 -10.40 8.24 12.76
CA ASP A 60 -9.89 8.92 13.95
C ASP A 60 -9.57 7.94 15.10
N ILE A 61 -10.44 6.95 15.32
CA ILE A 61 -10.20 5.90 16.31
C ILE A 61 -8.95 5.07 15.95
N ILE A 62 -8.77 4.73 14.69
CA ILE A 62 -7.60 4.02 14.22
C ILE A 62 -6.33 4.85 14.47
N PHE A 63 -6.32 6.10 14.03
CA PHE A 63 -5.16 7.00 14.15
C PHE A 63 -4.87 7.43 15.60
N SER A 64 -5.80 7.24 16.53
CA SER A 64 -5.53 7.44 17.96
C SER A 64 -4.61 6.38 18.57
N LYS A 65 -4.29 5.29 17.84
CA LYS A 65 -3.43 4.20 18.31
C LYS A 65 -1.99 4.38 17.82
N SER A 66 -1.03 4.37 18.76
CA SER A 66 0.41 4.46 18.44
C SER A 66 0.89 3.33 17.52
N GLU A 67 0.22 2.18 17.54
CA GLU A 67 0.55 1.05 16.67
C GLU A 67 0.37 1.38 15.18
N VAL A 68 -0.52 2.31 14.83
CA VAL A 68 -0.71 2.74 13.44
C VAL A 68 0.56 3.37 12.88
N ALA A 69 1.18 4.27 13.64
CA ALA A 69 2.43 4.90 13.22
C ALA A 69 3.56 3.86 13.06
N ARG A 70 3.69 2.91 14.00
CA ARG A 70 4.66 1.81 13.88
C ARG A 70 4.38 0.93 12.68
N PHE A 71 3.13 0.59 12.43
CA PHE A 71 2.73 -0.21 11.28
C PHE A 71 3.12 0.48 9.95
N ILE A 72 2.87 1.77 9.83
CA ILE A 72 3.26 2.56 8.65
C ILE A 72 4.78 2.56 8.51
N CYS A 73 5.51 2.82 9.59
CA CYS A 73 6.98 2.86 9.58
C CYS A 73 7.61 1.50 9.24
N ARG A 74 7.03 0.37 9.74
CA ARG A 74 7.48 -0.98 9.33
C ARG A 74 7.27 -1.21 7.83
N LYS A 75 6.19 -0.70 7.25
CA LYS A 75 5.96 -0.78 5.80
C LYS A 75 6.99 0.03 5.01
N LEU A 76 7.28 1.27 5.45
CA LEU A 76 8.32 2.10 4.85
C LEU A 76 9.69 1.45 4.96
N TYR A 77 10.05 0.91 6.12
CA TYR A 77 11.30 0.20 6.33
C TYR A 77 11.46 -0.98 5.37
N ARG A 78 10.44 -1.84 5.29
CA ARG A 78 10.45 -3.00 4.39
C ARG A 78 10.53 -2.62 2.91
N TRP A 79 10.02 -1.48 2.55
CA TRP A 79 10.08 -0.98 1.18
C TRP A 79 11.46 -0.41 0.80
N PHE A 80 12.11 0.28 1.74
CA PHE A 80 13.31 1.04 1.42
C PHE A 80 14.61 0.43 1.94
N VAL A 81 14.57 -0.45 2.95
CA VAL A 81 15.76 -0.94 3.64
C VAL A 81 15.88 -2.46 3.58
N TYR A 82 15.01 -3.17 4.31
CA TYR A 82 15.09 -4.63 4.41
C TYR A 82 13.75 -5.26 4.79
N TYR A 83 13.50 -6.47 4.31
CA TYR A 83 12.23 -7.16 4.54
C TYR A 83 12.04 -7.65 5.98
N GLU A 84 13.12 -7.99 6.68
CA GLU A 84 13.08 -8.47 8.06
C GLU A 84 13.29 -7.32 9.05
N ILE A 85 12.49 -7.31 10.10
CA ILE A 85 12.57 -6.32 11.18
C ILE A 85 12.91 -7.07 12.46
N SER A 86 14.16 -6.99 12.88
CA SER A 86 14.63 -7.54 14.15
C SER A 86 14.08 -6.73 15.34
N ALA A 87 14.21 -7.29 16.55
CA ALA A 87 13.84 -6.57 17.77
C ALA A 87 14.63 -5.27 17.95
N ASP A 88 15.89 -5.26 17.54
CA ASP A 88 16.75 -4.08 17.57
C ASP A 88 16.26 -3.01 16.59
N VAL A 89 15.98 -3.39 15.34
CA VAL A 89 15.42 -2.47 14.34
C VAL A 89 14.07 -1.92 14.79
N GLU A 90 13.21 -2.75 15.37
CA GLU A 90 11.92 -2.28 15.93
C GLU A 90 12.13 -1.22 17.01
N GLN A 91 13.09 -1.42 17.90
CA GLN A 91 13.35 -0.51 19.03
C GLN A 91 14.07 0.77 18.59
N ASN A 92 15.12 0.64 17.76
CA ASN A 92 16.07 1.72 17.51
C ASN A 92 15.81 2.48 16.21
N VAL A 93 14.98 1.92 15.31
CA VAL A 93 14.63 2.55 14.02
C VAL A 93 13.13 2.81 13.91
N ILE A 94 12.31 1.76 14.07
CA ILE A 94 10.86 1.89 13.82
C ILE A 94 10.17 2.80 14.83
N ARG A 95 10.47 2.65 16.12
CA ARG A 95 9.86 3.47 17.18
C ARG A 95 10.20 4.95 17.05
N PRO A 96 11.48 5.36 16.89
CA PRO A 96 11.82 6.76 16.66
C PRO A 96 11.16 7.33 15.39
N MET A 97 11.10 6.55 14.31
CA MET A 97 10.37 6.96 13.10
C MET A 97 8.87 7.18 13.37
N ALA A 98 8.25 6.30 14.15
CA ALA A 98 6.84 6.40 14.51
C ALA A 98 6.57 7.64 15.36
N ASP A 99 7.47 7.99 16.28
CA ASP A 99 7.36 9.21 17.09
C ASP A 99 7.45 10.46 16.20
N ILE A 100 8.39 10.49 15.24
CA ILE A 100 8.49 11.58 14.25
C ILE A 100 7.19 11.67 13.43
N LEU A 101 6.64 10.54 12.99
CA LEU A 101 5.41 10.50 12.20
C LEU A 101 4.21 11.08 12.98
N ILE A 102 4.06 10.72 14.26
CA ILE A 102 3.02 11.23 15.15
C ILE A 102 3.18 12.74 15.37
N GLN A 103 4.40 13.19 15.68
CA GLN A 103 4.72 14.60 15.94
C GLN A 103 4.46 15.50 14.72
N ASN A 104 4.52 14.93 13.51
CA ASN A 104 4.24 15.64 12.26
C ASN A 104 2.86 15.30 11.68
N ASN A 105 1.87 14.98 12.51
CA ASN A 105 0.49 14.70 12.10
C ASN A 105 0.38 13.68 10.95
N TYR A 106 1.19 12.62 11.02
CA TYR A 106 1.27 11.56 10.00
C TYR A 106 1.78 12.03 8.62
N GLU A 107 2.45 13.18 8.53
CA GLU A 107 3.20 13.52 7.32
C GLU A 107 4.38 12.55 7.15
N ILE A 108 4.40 11.81 6.05
CA ILE A 108 5.37 10.72 5.82
C ILE A 108 6.78 11.26 5.58
N LYS A 109 6.92 12.42 4.95
CA LYS A 109 8.20 12.98 4.51
C LYS A 109 9.23 13.16 5.63
N PRO A 110 8.91 13.71 6.83
CA PRO A 110 9.87 13.82 7.92
C PRO A 110 10.38 12.45 8.41
N ALA A 111 9.50 11.47 8.60
CA ALA A 111 9.88 10.13 9.04
C ALA A 111 10.73 9.40 8.00
N LEU A 112 10.35 9.50 6.72
CA LEU A 112 11.12 8.91 5.63
C LEU A 112 12.49 9.59 5.48
N ARG A 113 12.57 10.90 5.64
CA ARG A 113 13.86 11.63 5.63
C ARG A 113 14.77 11.14 6.76
N ALA A 114 14.25 10.98 7.98
CA ALA A 114 15.02 10.46 9.11
C ALA A 114 15.59 9.07 8.80
N LEU A 115 14.78 8.18 8.21
CA LEU A 115 15.24 6.86 7.79
C LEU A 115 16.35 6.93 6.74
N LEU A 116 16.12 7.65 5.63
CA LEU A 116 17.03 7.68 4.48
C LEU A 116 18.33 8.47 4.74
N GLN A 117 18.38 9.26 5.82
CA GLN A 117 19.59 9.98 6.26
C GLN A 117 20.28 9.30 7.44
N SER A 118 19.76 8.19 7.97
CA SER A 118 20.34 7.47 9.10
C SER A 118 21.57 6.66 8.69
N GLU A 119 22.50 6.48 9.61
CA GLU A 119 23.64 5.55 9.44
C GLU A 119 23.16 4.14 9.13
N HIS A 120 22.07 3.72 9.78
CA HIS A 120 21.47 2.41 9.55
C HIS A 120 21.07 2.18 8.09
N PHE A 121 20.57 3.20 7.38
CA PHE A 121 20.23 3.07 5.97
C PHE A 121 21.46 2.80 5.09
N PHE A 122 22.61 3.37 5.45
CA PHE A 122 23.88 3.22 4.74
C PHE A 122 24.75 2.06 5.26
N ASP A 123 24.25 1.26 6.21
CA ASP A 123 24.97 0.08 6.66
C ASP A 123 25.24 -0.86 5.46
N ALA A 124 26.46 -1.38 5.40
CA ALA A 124 26.90 -2.29 4.35
C ALA A 124 26.00 -3.54 4.24
N LEU A 125 25.42 -4.00 5.35
CA LEU A 125 24.49 -5.13 5.39
C LEU A 125 23.15 -4.83 4.70
N ASN A 126 22.80 -3.56 4.52
CA ASN A 126 21.60 -3.13 3.83
C ASN A 126 21.81 -2.87 2.33
N ILE A 127 23.04 -3.02 1.85
CA ILE A 127 23.36 -2.82 0.43
C ILE A 127 23.17 -4.12 -0.33
N GLY A 128 22.20 -4.15 -1.24
CA GLY A 128 21.99 -5.26 -2.16
C GLY A 128 21.10 -6.44 -1.69
N PRO A 129 20.60 -6.51 -0.43
CA PRO A 129 19.77 -7.65 -0.02
C PRO A 129 18.35 -7.59 -0.58
N MET A 130 17.90 -6.43 -1.07
CA MET A 130 16.55 -6.25 -1.62
C MET A 130 16.49 -6.74 -3.07
N ILE A 131 15.75 -7.83 -3.28
CA ILE A 131 15.48 -8.35 -4.62
C ILE A 131 14.35 -7.52 -5.24
N LYS A 132 14.62 -7.02 -6.45
CA LYS A 132 13.60 -6.27 -7.20
C LYS A 132 12.48 -7.22 -7.62
N ASN A 133 11.25 -6.77 -7.49
CA ASN A 133 10.14 -7.50 -8.05
C ASN A 133 10.23 -7.55 -9.60
N PRO A 134 9.55 -8.49 -10.26
CA PRO A 134 9.66 -8.69 -11.71
C PRO A 134 9.38 -7.44 -12.54
N LEU A 135 8.41 -6.61 -12.13
CA LEU A 135 8.07 -5.39 -12.85
C LEU A 135 9.17 -4.33 -12.71
N ASP A 136 9.64 -4.08 -11.49
CA ASP A 136 10.74 -3.14 -11.24
C ASP A 136 12.01 -3.55 -11.95
N PHE A 137 12.34 -4.85 -11.91
CA PHE A 137 13.50 -5.39 -12.60
C PHE A 137 13.39 -5.14 -14.11
N SER A 138 12.28 -5.54 -14.72
CA SER A 138 12.07 -5.45 -16.16
C SER A 138 12.05 -4.00 -16.65
N ILE A 139 11.36 -3.09 -15.95
CA ILE A 139 11.31 -1.67 -16.33
C ILE A 139 12.67 -1.01 -16.18
N ASN A 140 13.39 -1.27 -15.09
CA ASN A 140 14.73 -0.71 -14.88
C ASN A 140 15.71 -1.23 -15.93
N PHE A 141 15.67 -2.54 -16.24
CA PHE A 141 16.50 -3.13 -17.27
C PHE A 141 16.25 -2.46 -18.63
N ILE A 142 14.99 -2.35 -19.05
CA ILE A 142 14.59 -1.70 -20.31
C ILE A 142 15.10 -0.25 -20.38
N LYS A 143 14.99 0.50 -19.27
CA LYS A 143 15.49 1.87 -19.19
C LYS A 143 17.01 1.94 -19.34
N GLN A 144 17.73 1.02 -18.70
CA GLN A 144 19.20 0.99 -18.73
C GLN A 144 19.76 0.64 -20.11
N ILE A 145 19.13 -0.30 -20.82
CA ILE A 145 19.56 -0.67 -22.18
C ILE A 145 19.03 0.28 -23.27
N GLY A 146 18.20 1.27 -22.89
CA GLY A 146 17.65 2.25 -23.83
C GLY A 146 16.68 1.65 -24.85
N TRP A 147 15.94 0.59 -24.49
CA TRP A 147 14.99 -0.03 -25.41
C TRP A 147 13.82 0.92 -25.73
N SER A 148 13.82 1.43 -26.97
CA SER A 148 12.89 2.47 -27.42
C SER A 148 11.56 1.94 -27.98
N ALA A 149 11.38 0.63 -28.06
CA ALA A 149 10.16 0.04 -28.64
C ALA A 149 8.87 0.44 -27.91
N LEU A 150 8.96 0.74 -26.60
CA LEU A 150 7.83 1.26 -25.83
C LEU A 150 7.43 2.70 -26.22
N ASN A 151 8.32 3.43 -26.87
CA ASN A 151 8.11 4.79 -27.36
C ASN A 151 7.89 4.84 -28.89
N ALA A 152 7.70 3.67 -29.52
CA ALA A 152 7.47 3.62 -30.96
C ALA A 152 6.24 4.47 -31.36
N ALA A 153 6.38 5.26 -32.40
CA ALA A 153 5.29 6.06 -32.93
C ALA A 153 4.18 5.18 -33.54
N ASP A 154 4.56 4.04 -34.09
CA ASP A 154 3.61 3.03 -34.56
C ASP A 154 2.92 2.34 -33.37
N LEU A 155 1.61 2.53 -33.29
CA LEU A 155 0.78 2.01 -32.22
C LEU A 155 0.82 0.47 -32.13
N ALA A 156 0.87 -0.23 -33.27
CA ALA A 156 0.91 -1.70 -33.28
C ALA A 156 2.22 -2.23 -32.69
N ASN A 157 3.35 -1.64 -33.01
CA ASN A 157 4.64 -2.00 -32.45
C ASN A 157 4.73 -1.66 -30.97
N ARG A 158 4.18 -0.53 -30.56
CA ARG A 158 4.11 -0.16 -29.14
C ARG A 158 3.27 -1.15 -28.32
N HIS A 159 2.09 -1.53 -28.83
CA HIS A 159 1.25 -2.55 -28.18
C HIS A 159 1.94 -3.92 -28.10
N ARG A 160 2.65 -4.31 -29.15
CA ARG A 160 3.42 -5.57 -29.16
C ARG A 160 4.51 -5.55 -28.08
N ALA A 161 5.23 -4.44 -27.95
CA ALA A 161 6.27 -4.27 -26.92
C ALA A 161 5.68 -4.35 -25.51
N PHE A 162 4.57 -3.67 -25.24
CA PHE A 162 3.89 -3.77 -23.94
C PHE A 162 3.36 -5.18 -23.66
N ASN A 163 2.78 -5.86 -24.64
CA ASN A 163 2.32 -7.24 -24.47
C ASN A 163 3.46 -8.20 -24.19
N THR A 164 4.63 -8.00 -24.80
CA THR A 164 5.81 -8.80 -24.51
C THR A 164 6.24 -8.58 -23.06
N LEU A 165 6.40 -7.33 -22.62
CA LEU A 165 6.74 -7.01 -21.25
C LEU A 165 5.72 -7.59 -20.24
N PHE A 166 4.44 -7.44 -20.52
CA PHE A 166 3.38 -7.98 -19.68
C PHE A 166 3.49 -9.51 -19.53
N ARG A 167 3.73 -10.24 -20.64
CA ARG A 167 3.91 -11.71 -20.60
C ARG A 167 5.12 -12.11 -19.79
N GLU A 168 6.26 -11.45 -19.98
CA GLU A 168 7.49 -11.79 -19.24
C GLU A 168 7.35 -11.56 -17.74
N VAL A 169 6.70 -10.48 -17.32
CA VAL A 169 6.40 -10.23 -15.93
C VAL A 169 5.37 -11.21 -15.38
N SER A 170 4.36 -11.57 -16.18
CA SER A 170 3.34 -12.57 -15.81
C SER A 170 3.93 -13.98 -15.68
N ASN A 171 4.87 -14.36 -16.55
CA ASN A 171 5.58 -15.64 -16.47
C ASN A 171 6.40 -15.75 -15.16
N GLN A 172 6.82 -14.62 -14.62
CA GLN A 172 7.46 -14.52 -13.31
C GLN A 172 6.42 -14.40 -12.16
N GLN A 173 5.17 -14.75 -12.42
CA GLN A 173 4.03 -14.78 -11.48
C GLN A 173 3.66 -13.41 -10.88
N MET A 174 3.99 -12.33 -11.57
CA MET A 174 3.50 -11.00 -11.24
C MET A 174 2.53 -10.51 -12.33
N VAL A 175 1.31 -11.01 -12.29
CA VAL A 175 0.27 -10.59 -13.24
C VAL A 175 -0.22 -9.20 -12.84
N TYR A 176 0.09 -8.23 -13.66
CA TYR A 176 -0.25 -6.83 -13.37
C TYR A 176 -1.77 -6.65 -13.28
N PHE A 177 -2.26 -5.96 -12.25
CA PHE A 177 -3.66 -5.82 -11.86
C PHE A 177 -4.38 -7.08 -11.36
N ASP A 178 -3.69 -8.21 -11.24
CA ASP A 178 -4.25 -9.44 -10.69
C ASP A 178 -3.40 -9.95 -9.51
N PRO A 179 -3.42 -9.23 -8.37
CA PRO A 179 -2.64 -9.61 -7.21
C PRO A 179 -3.15 -10.90 -6.57
N PRO A 180 -2.28 -11.67 -5.89
CA PRO A 180 -2.65 -12.96 -5.30
C PRO A 180 -3.64 -12.85 -4.14
N ASP A 181 -3.75 -11.68 -3.52
CA ASP A 181 -4.74 -11.40 -2.49
C ASP A 181 -5.11 -9.91 -2.46
N VAL A 182 -6.09 -9.55 -1.63
CA VAL A 182 -6.57 -8.16 -1.49
C VAL A 182 -5.52 -7.18 -0.95
N ALA A 183 -4.43 -7.68 -0.37
CA ALA A 183 -3.32 -6.87 0.11
C ALA A 183 -2.26 -6.61 -0.98
N GLY A 184 -2.43 -7.18 -2.16
CA GLY A 184 -1.49 -7.07 -3.27
C GLY A 184 -0.34 -8.08 -3.21
N TRP A 185 0.76 -7.78 -3.91
CA TRP A 185 1.99 -8.55 -3.82
C TRP A 185 2.78 -8.12 -2.57
N LYS A 186 3.34 -9.11 -1.86
CA LYS A 186 4.16 -8.82 -0.70
C LYS A 186 5.58 -8.46 -1.14
N ALA A 187 6.14 -7.45 -0.47
CA ALA A 187 7.47 -6.93 -0.79
C ALA A 187 8.62 -7.79 -0.24
N TYR A 188 8.32 -8.90 0.43
CA TYR A 188 9.31 -9.76 1.07
C TYR A 188 8.80 -11.19 1.18
N TYR A 189 9.74 -12.12 1.36
CA TYR A 189 9.42 -13.52 1.63
C TYR A 189 8.52 -13.68 2.84
N GLN A 190 7.47 -14.49 2.71
CA GLN A 190 6.55 -14.79 3.78
C GLN A 190 5.99 -16.22 3.62
N GLU A 191 5.85 -16.95 4.71
CA GLU A 191 5.10 -18.20 4.73
C GLU A 191 3.60 -17.93 4.44
N PRO A 192 2.95 -18.77 3.66
CA PRO A 192 3.42 -19.94 2.92
C PRO A 192 4.18 -19.61 1.64
N ALA A 193 4.90 -20.60 1.15
CA ALA A 193 6.06 -20.57 0.28
C ALA A 193 5.89 -20.01 -1.15
N PHE A 194 4.72 -19.62 -1.62
CA PHE A 194 4.59 -19.24 -3.04
C PHE A 194 5.24 -17.90 -3.40
N TYR A 195 5.62 -17.09 -2.42
CA TYR A 195 6.45 -15.90 -2.63
C TYR A 195 7.95 -16.20 -2.72
N ARG A 196 8.37 -17.45 -2.54
CA ARG A 196 9.78 -17.86 -2.66
C ARG A 196 10.35 -17.70 -4.06
N ILE A 197 9.50 -17.58 -5.05
CA ILE A 197 9.93 -17.46 -6.44
C ILE A 197 10.74 -16.19 -6.75
N TRP A 198 10.68 -15.19 -5.87
CA TRP A 198 11.38 -13.92 -6.09
C TRP A 198 12.55 -13.72 -5.11
N VAL A 199 12.93 -14.76 -4.38
CA VAL A 199 14.04 -14.76 -3.41
C VAL A 199 15.07 -15.83 -3.80
#